data_3eb3056112dc0e899b3ec8b3c219eabc
#
_entry.id   3eb3056112dc0e899b3ec8b3c219eabc
#
_cell.length_a   1.000
_cell.length_b   1.000
_cell.length_c   1.000
_cell.angle_alpha   90.00
_cell.angle_beta   90.00
_cell.angle_gamma   90.00
#
_symmetry.space_group_name_H-M   'P 1'
#
loop_
_entity.id
_entity.type
_entity.pdbx_description
1 polymer ?
#
loop_
_entity_poly.entity_id
_entity_poly.type
_entity_poly.pdbx_seq_one_letter_code
_entity_poly.pdbx_strand_id
1 'polypeptide(L)'
;MSRELKEKSIRWLLTGVAFVSLLSLACIMLFLFMEGLPLFADYPLWDFLTGHLWYPTSEPPEFGIFPLIVGSLAVTALASCIAVPLGIMTAAYLAEIADSRTRRIVKPFIELLAALPSVVIGFFGMVIVAPFLQDWFGADTGLNLLNASLMLAFMSVPTI
;
A
#
# COMPACT_ATOMS: atom_id res chain seq x y z
N MET A 1 -6.54 43.36 -17.55
CA MET A 1 -6.44 41.99 -18.09
C MET A 1 -7.79 41.34 -17.87
N SER A 2 -8.55 41.03 -18.94
CA SER A 2 -9.92 40.56 -18.86
C SER A 2 -9.99 39.23 -18.13
N ARG A 3 -11.07 38.98 -17.40
CA ARG A 3 -11.35 37.75 -16.64
C ARG A 3 -11.19 36.50 -17.54
N GLU A 4 -11.65 36.62 -18.77
CA GLU A 4 -11.53 35.57 -19.80
C GLU A 4 -10.08 35.20 -20.15
N LEU A 5 -9.16 36.16 -20.20
CA LEU A 5 -7.73 35.87 -20.47
C LEU A 5 -7.10 35.11 -19.32
N LYS A 6 -7.43 35.44 -18.08
CA LYS A 6 -6.96 34.68 -16.91
C LYS A 6 -7.50 33.25 -16.89
N GLU A 7 -8.78 33.08 -17.15
CA GLU A 7 -9.41 31.75 -17.20
C GLU A 7 -8.82 30.88 -18.32
N LYS A 8 -8.56 31.45 -19.47
CA LYS A 8 -7.91 30.77 -20.61
C LYS A 8 -6.47 30.37 -20.27
N SER A 9 -5.73 31.27 -19.65
CA SER A 9 -4.33 30.97 -19.24
C SER A 9 -4.26 29.87 -18.18
N ILE A 10 -5.15 29.90 -17.18
CA ILE A 10 -5.24 28.85 -16.16
C ILE A 10 -5.63 27.51 -16.79
N ARG A 11 -6.59 27.50 -17.71
CA ARG A 11 -6.98 26.29 -18.41
C ARG A 11 -5.81 25.66 -19.18
N TRP A 12 -5.08 26.46 -19.95
CA TRP A 12 -3.92 25.99 -20.70
C TRP A 12 -2.80 25.47 -19.80
N LEU A 13 -2.55 26.15 -18.67
CA LEU A 13 -1.57 25.71 -17.68
C LEU A 13 -1.98 24.35 -17.07
N LEU A 14 -3.24 24.22 -16.65
CA LEU A 14 -3.75 22.95 -16.10
C LEU A 14 -3.72 21.84 -17.15
N THR A 15 -4.07 22.13 -18.40
CA THR A 15 -3.99 21.14 -19.49
C THR A 15 -2.54 20.74 -19.75
N GLY A 16 -1.60 21.66 -19.72
CA GLY A 16 -0.17 21.37 -19.86
C GLY A 16 0.36 20.48 -18.73
N VAL A 17 0.02 20.79 -17.48
CA VAL A 17 0.40 19.96 -16.32
C VAL A 17 -0.20 18.57 -16.41
N ALA A 18 -1.48 18.46 -16.79
CA ALA A 18 -2.15 17.17 -16.98
C ALA A 18 -1.49 16.35 -18.10
N PHE A 19 -1.10 17.00 -19.21
CA PHE A 19 -0.40 16.33 -20.32
C PHE A 19 0.99 15.82 -19.89
N VAL A 20 1.76 16.61 -19.15
CA VAL A 20 3.07 16.20 -18.62
C VAL A 20 2.92 15.00 -17.68
N SER A 21 1.89 15.00 -16.80
CA SER A 21 1.60 13.88 -15.91
C SER A 21 1.26 12.61 -16.70
N LEU A 22 0.42 12.73 -17.73
CA LEU A 22 0.05 11.60 -18.58
C LEU A 22 1.26 11.07 -19.37
N LEU A 23 2.09 11.96 -19.89
CA LEU A 23 3.31 11.59 -20.59
C LEU A 23 4.30 10.87 -19.67
N SER A 24 4.49 11.37 -18.44
CA SER A 24 5.35 10.73 -17.45
C SER A 24 4.86 9.32 -17.13
N LEU A 25 3.56 9.13 -16.94
CA LEU A 25 2.97 7.81 -16.73
C LEU A 25 3.20 6.87 -17.92
N ALA A 26 3.00 7.36 -19.13
CA ALA A 26 3.25 6.59 -20.35
C ALA A 26 4.73 6.20 -20.49
N CYS A 27 5.65 7.11 -20.18
CA CYS A 27 7.09 6.82 -20.19
C CYS A 27 7.47 5.74 -19.15
N ILE A 28 6.90 5.82 -17.94
CA ILE A 28 7.12 4.79 -16.90
C ILE A 28 6.59 3.44 -17.37
N MET A 29 5.39 3.38 -17.94
CA MET A 29 4.84 2.13 -18.47
C MET A 29 5.70 1.57 -19.59
N LEU A 30 6.10 2.38 -20.55
CA LEU A 30 6.98 1.96 -21.65
C LEU A 30 8.30 1.41 -21.12
N PHE A 31 8.93 2.12 -20.19
CA PHE A 31 10.17 1.66 -19.55
C PHE A 31 10.00 0.30 -18.88
N LEU A 32 8.95 0.13 -18.07
CA LEU A 32 8.67 -1.14 -17.38
C LEU A 32 8.44 -2.29 -18.38
N PHE A 33 7.73 -2.04 -19.47
CA PHE A 33 7.54 -3.05 -20.51
C PHE A 33 8.84 -3.40 -21.23
N MET A 34 9.66 -2.40 -21.55
CA MET A 34 10.95 -2.62 -22.22
C MET A 34 11.93 -3.44 -21.37
N GLU A 35 11.93 -3.23 -20.05
CA GLU A 35 12.78 -3.96 -19.11
C GLU A 35 12.18 -5.32 -18.69
N GLY A 36 10.86 -5.42 -18.61
CA GLY A 36 10.20 -6.63 -18.13
C GLY A 36 9.95 -7.68 -19.21
N LEU A 37 9.64 -7.28 -20.47
CA LEU A 37 9.32 -8.23 -21.54
C LEU A 37 10.48 -9.18 -21.93
N PRO A 38 11.76 -8.76 -21.94
CA PRO A 38 12.86 -9.66 -22.25
C PRO A 38 12.94 -10.90 -21.35
N LEU A 39 12.48 -10.79 -20.08
CA LEU A 39 12.42 -11.93 -19.17
C LEU A 39 11.65 -13.10 -19.78
N PHE A 40 10.56 -12.84 -20.47
CA PHE A 40 9.70 -13.88 -21.05
C PHE A 40 10.25 -14.50 -22.36
N ALA A 41 11.37 -13.99 -22.87
CA ALA A 41 12.09 -14.65 -23.96
C ALA A 41 12.83 -15.92 -23.46
N ASP A 42 13.34 -15.86 -22.23
CA ASP A 42 14.12 -16.95 -21.63
C ASP A 42 13.34 -17.75 -20.58
N TYR A 43 12.28 -17.15 -20.00
CA TYR A 43 11.49 -17.77 -18.93
C TYR A 43 10.02 -17.90 -19.34
N PRO A 44 9.45 -19.12 -19.42
CA PRO A 44 8.07 -19.34 -19.84
C PRO A 44 7.07 -18.63 -18.91
N LEU A 45 6.07 -17.97 -19.48
CA LEU A 45 5.04 -17.26 -18.72
C LEU A 45 4.30 -18.16 -17.72
N TRP A 46 4.12 -19.44 -18.06
CA TRP A 46 3.47 -20.41 -17.18
C TRP A 46 4.31 -20.70 -15.94
N ASP A 47 5.60 -20.94 -16.11
CA ASP A 47 6.53 -21.17 -15.01
C ASP A 47 6.68 -19.92 -14.12
N PHE A 48 6.63 -18.74 -14.73
CA PHE A 48 6.58 -17.48 -13.99
C PHE A 48 5.35 -17.36 -13.11
N LEU A 49 4.15 -17.70 -13.60
CA LEU A 49 2.91 -17.58 -12.85
C LEU A 49 2.72 -18.65 -11.78
N THR A 50 3.17 -19.88 -12.06
CA THR A 50 2.93 -21.04 -11.19
C THR A 50 4.15 -21.47 -10.38
N GLY A 51 5.33 -20.92 -10.68
CA GLY A 51 6.56 -21.23 -9.95
C GLY A 51 6.42 -20.88 -8.46
N HIS A 52 6.93 -21.77 -7.62
CA HIS A 52 6.83 -21.69 -6.16
C HIS A 52 8.03 -21.03 -5.50
N LEU A 53 9.05 -20.67 -6.25
CA LEU A 53 10.30 -20.13 -5.73
C LEU A 53 10.55 -18.75 -6.37
N TRP A 54 10.84 -17.77 -5.53
CA TRP A 54 11.21 -16.42 -5.93
C TRP A 54 12.61 -16.09 -5.43
N TYR A 55 13.61 -16.46 -6.24
CA TYR A 55 15.04 -16.20 -5.96
C TYR A 55 15.72 -15.62 -7.19
N PRO A 56 15.47 -14.35 -7.54
CA PRO A 56 16.01 -13.73 -8.75
C PRO A 56 17.54 -13.55 -8.72
N THR A 57 18.16 -13.65 -7.55
CA THR A 57 19.61 -13.50 -7.34
C THR A 57 20.35 -14.83 -7.17
N SER A 58 19.66 -15.96 -7.23
CA SER A 58 20.29 -17.28 -7.16
C SER A 58 20.85 -17.71 -8.53
N GLU A 59 21.68 -18.72 -8.53
CA GLU A 59 22.20 -19.35 -9.76
C GLU A 59 21.79 -20.84 -9.77
N PRO A 60 20.86 -21.25 -10.63
CA PRO A 60 20.08 -20.49 -11.61
C PRO A 60 19.02 -19.59 -10.94
N PRO A 61 18.64 -18.47 -11.58
CA PRO A 61 17.62 -17.58 -11.04
C PRO A 61 16.22 -18.19 -11.17
N GLU A 62 15.37 -18.00 -10.17
CA GLU A 62 14.01 -18.49 -10.13
C GLU A 62 13.02 -17.32 -9.97
N PHE A 63 12.05 -17.23 -10.89
CA PHE A 63 11.11 -16.11 -11.00
C PHE A 63 9.65 -16.54 -10.80
N GLY A 64 9.37 -17.49 -9.92
CA GLY A 64 8.00 -17.90 -9.61
C GLY A 64 7.25 -16.89 -8.74
N ILE A 65 6.21 -16.24 -9.25
CA ILE A 65 5.44 -15.21 -8.50
C ILE A 65 4.31 -15.79 -7.65
N PHE A 66 4.02 -17.08 -7.73
CA PHE A 66 2.92 -17.70 -6.98
C PHE A 66 2.96 -17.42 -5.47
N PRO A 67 4.12 -17.57 -4.76
CA PRO A 67 4.19 -17.26 -3.34
C PRO A 67 3.95 -15.77 -3.03
N LEU A 68 4.31 -14.86 -3.93
CA LEU A 68 4.05 -13.43 -3.77
C LEU A 68 2.56 -13.11 -3.88
N ILE A 69 1.85 -13.77 -4.82
CA ILE A 69 0.39 -13.65 -4.98
C ILE A 69 -0.32 -14.17 -3.73
N VAL A 70 0.01 -15.38 -3.30
CA VAL A 70 -0.61 -16.00 -2.11
C VAL A 70 -0.30 -15.17 -0.87
N GLY A 71 0.94 -14.71 -0.71
CA GLY A 71 1.35 -13.86 0.40
C GLY A 71 0.57 -12.54 0.45
N SER A 72 0.42 -11.86 -0.69
CA SER A 72 -0.33 -10.60 -0.75
C SER A 72 -1.82 -10.79 -0.45
N LEU A 73 -2.43 -11.87 -0.97
CA LEU A 73 -3.82 -12.22 -0.66
C LEU A 73 -4.02 -12.54 0.81
N ALA A 74 -3.10 -13.31 1.41
CA ALA A 74 -3.16 -13.67 2.82
C ALA A 74 -3.01 -12.44 3.73
N VAL A 75 -2.05 -11.54 3.43
CA VAL A 75 -1.88 -10.27 4.15
C VAL A 75 -3.14 -9.43 4.05
N THR A 76 -3.69 -9.28 2.85
CA THR A 76 -4.89 -8.47 2.61
C THR A 76 -6.11 -9.05 3.34
N ALA A 77 -6.32 -10.36 3.28
CA ALA A 77 -7.42 -11.02 3.97
C ALA A 77 -7.32 -10.84 5.49
N LEU A 78 -6.15 -11.09 6.07
CA LEU A 78 -5.93 -10.95 7.51
C LEU A 78 -6.04 -9.49 7.96
N ALA A 79 -5.46 -8.55 7.22
CA ALA A 79 -5.59 -7.12 7.49
C ALA A 79 -7.05 -6.67 7.43
N SER A 80 -7.81 -7.11 6.43
CA SER A 80 -9.24 -6.79 6.29
C SER A 80 -10.08 -7.36 7.43
N CYS A 81 -9.80 -8.60 7.85
CA CYS A 81 -10.47 -9.21 9.00
C CYS A 81 -10.28 -8.42 10.30
N ILE A 82 -9.17 -7.71 10.44
CA ILE A 82 -8.88 -6.86 11.59
C ILE A 82 -9.43 -5.44 11.37
N ALA A 83 -9.12 -4.82 10.23
CA ALA A 83 -9.43 -3.41 9.97
C ALA A 83 -10.92 -3.13 9.81
N VAL A 84 -11.65 -3.99 9.09
CA VAL A 84 -13.07 -3.75 8.79
C VAL A 84 -13.93 -3.73 10.04
N PRO A 85 -13.87 -4.74 10.95
CA PRO A 85 -14.64 -4.69 12.19
C PRO A 85 -14.26 -3.47 13.06
N LEU A 86 -12.96 -3.22 13.23
CA LEU A 86 -12.49 -2.10 14.06
C LEU A 86 -12.90 -0.75 13.47
N GLY A 87 -12.76 -0.56 12.16
CA GLY A 87 -13.14 0.66 11.46
C GLY A 87 -14.64 0.92 11.58
N ILE A 88 -15.48 -0.07 11.27
CA ILE A 88 -16.94 0.05 11.37
C ILE A 88 -17.37 0.35 12.81
N MET A 89 -16.83 -0.39 13.80
CA MET A 89 -17.15 -0.16 15.21
C MET A 89 -16.74 1.25 15.66
N THR A 90 -15.57 1.71 15.26
CA THR A 90 -15.08 3.07 15.57
C THR A 90 -15.96 4.14 14.90
N ALA A 91 -16.30 3.95 13.64
CA ALA A 91 -17.18 4.86 12.92
C ALA A 91 -18.58 4.93 13.52
N ALA A 92 -19.19 3.79 13.83
CA ALA A 92 -20.50 3.71 14.47
C ALA A 92 -20.50 4.33 15.86
N TYR A 93 -19.47 4.05 16.66
CA TYR A 93 -19.31 4.67 17.99
C TYR A 93 -19.23 6.20 17.89
N LEU A 94 -18.40 6.72 16.98
CA LEU A 94 -18.25 8.17 16.80
C LEU A 94 -19.50 8.83 16.21
N ALA A 95 -20.25 8.12 15.37
CA ALA A 95 -21.45 8.67 14.73
C ALA A 95 -22.66 8.71 15.67
N GLU A 96 -22.87 7.66 16.48
CA GLU A 96 -24.13 7.43 17.21
C GLU A 96 -23.98 7.58 18.73
N ILE A 97 -22.86 7.18 19.31
CA ILE A 97 -22.70 7.03 20.76
C ILE A 97 -21.86 8.14 21.37
N ALA A 98 -20.80 8.57 20.70
CA ALA A 98 -19.84 9.52 21.24
C ALA A 98 -20.44 10.90 21.47
N ASP A 99 -20.18 11.46 22.65
CA ASP A 99 -20.53 12.84 22.97
C ASP A 99 -19.71 13.83 22.13
N SER A 100 -20.19 15.08 22.04
CA SER A 100 -19.56 16.13 21.23
C SER A 100 -18.10 16.42 21.63
N ARG A 101 -17.72 16.16 22.88
CA ARG A 101 -16.35 16.37 23.36
C ARG A 101 -15.43 15.27 22.89
N THR A 102 -15.83 14.00 23.02
CA THR A 102 -15.09 12.83 22.54
C THR A 102 -14.89 12.91 21.03
N ARG A 103 -15.97 13.19 20.28
CA ARG A 103 -15.91 13.35 18.82
C ARG A 103 -14.93 14.44 18.38
N ARG A 104 -14.91 15.57 19.09
CA ARG A 104 -14.02 16.69 18.78
C ARG A 104 -12.54 16.40 19.02
N ILE A 105 -12.24 15.44 19.91
CA ILE A 105 -10.87 15.03 20.20
C ILE A 105 -10.45 13.87 19.30
N VAL A 106 -11.26 12.82 19.22
CA VAL A 106 -10.88 11.57 18.55
C VAL A 106 -10.82 11.72 17.02
N LYS A 107 -11.77 12.46 16.43
CA LYS A 107 -11.81 12.66 14.97
C LYS A 107 -10.50 13.25 14.41
N PRO A 108 -9.94 14.35 14.93
CA PRO A 108 -8.65 14.85 14.44
C PRO A 108 -7.49 13.86 14.63
N PHE A 109 -7.48 13.05 15.69
CA PHE A 109 -6.46 12.01 15.85
C PHE A 109 -6.53 10.95 14.76
N ILE A 110 -7.72 10.50 14.40
CA ILE A 110 -7.91 9.54 13.30
C ILE A 110 -7.47 10.19 11.97
N GLU A 111 -7.85 11.44 11.73
CA GLU A 111 -7.42 12.18 10.53
C GLU A 111 -5.90 12.37 10.46
N LEU A 112 -5.24 12.61 11.59
CA LEU A 112 -3.78 12.66 11.67
C LEU A 112 -3.14 11.29 11.36
N LEU A 113 -3.70 10.20 11.87
CA LEU A 113 -3.24 8.85 11.55
C LEU A 113 -3.39 8.54 10.06
N ALA A 114 -4.51 8.92 9.44
CA ALA A 114 -4.73 8.79 8.00
C ALA A 114 -3.74 9.61 7.16
N ALA A 115 -3.25 10.73 7.69
CA ALA A 115 -2.29 11.58 7.00
C ALA A 115 -0.84 11.09 7.08
N LEU A 116 -0.54 10.07 7.90
CA LEU A 116 0.82 9.53 8.01
C LEU A 116 1.25 8.87 6.70
N PRO A 117 2.46 9.18 6.19
CA PRO A 117 3.00 8.48 5.03
C PRO A 117 3.12 6.97 5.30
N SER A 118 2.66 6.14 4.37
CA SER A 118 2.70 4.67 4.49
C SER A 118 4.11 4.13 4.78
N VAL A 119 5.13 4.78 4.21
CA VAL A 119 6.54 4.42 4.44
C VAL A 119 6.93 4.54 5.92
N VAL A 120 6.42 5.56 6.63
CA VAL A 120 6.69 5.75 8.07
C VAL A 120 6.09 4.61 8.88
N ILE A 121 4.85 4.22 8.57
CA ILE A 121 4.17 3.10 9.25
C ILE A 121 4.88 1.77 8.93
N GLY A 122 5.27 1.55 7.68
CA GLY A 122 6.05 0.38 7.30
C GLY A 122 7.42 0.30 8.01
N PHE A 123 8.10 1.43 8.13
CA PHE A 123 9.37 1.52 8.87
C PHE A 123 9.17 1.25 10.38
N PHE A 124 8.10 1.78 10.97
CA PHE A 124 7.71 1.46 12.35
C PHE A 124 7.46 -0.04 12.54
N GLY A 125 6.75 -0.67 11.61
CA GLY A 125 6.52 -2.12 11.58
C GLY A 125 7.83 -2.92 11.55
N MET A 126 8.80 -2.45 10.78
CA MET A 126 10.10 -3.10 10.64
C MET A 126 10.98 -2.93 11.89
N VAL A 127 11.05 -1.73 12.46
CA VAL A 127 12.02 -1.40 13.51
C VAL A 127 11.47 -1.68 14.91
N ILE A 128 10.19 -1.58 15.13
CA ILE A 128 9.57 -1.72 16.46
C ILE A 128 8.73 -2.98 16.57
N VAL A 129 7.79 -3.19 15.63
CA VAL A 129 6.85 -4.30 15.73
C VAL A 129 7.52 -5.64 15.42
N ALA A 130 8.44 -5.68 14.44
CA ALA A 130 9.13 -6.91 14.08
C ALA A 130 9.95 -7.51 15.24
N PRO A 131 10.84 -6.75 15.91
CA PRO A 131 11.55 -7.27 17.09
C PRO A 131 10.59 -7.70 18.21
N PHE A 132 9.55 -6.91 18.47
CA PHE A 132 8.55 -7.23 19.49
C PHE A 132 7.85 -8.56 19.21
N LEU A 133 7.44 -8.80 17.96
CA LEU A 133 6.80 -10.06 17.57
C LEU A 133 7.79 -11.24 17.63
N GLN A 134 9.05 -11.01 17.29
CA GLN A 134 10.10 -12.01 17.37
C GLN A 134 10.32 -12.47 18.82
N ASP A 135 10.45 -11.52 19.74
CA ASP A 135 10.67 -11.81 21.16
C ASP A 135 9.46 -12.49 21.82
N TRP A 136 8.24 -12.07 21.45
CA TRP A 136 7.00 -12.59 22.06
C TRP A 136 6.58 -13.95 21.52
N PHE A 137 6.74 -14.20 20.24
CA PHE A 137 6.29 -15.44 19.59
C PHE A 137 7.44 -16.43 19.32
N GLY A 138 8.69 -16.06 19.63
CA GLY A 138 9.84 -16.90 19.37
C GLY A 138 10.03 -17.23 17.88
N ALA A 139 9.61 -16.33 16.99
CA ALA A 139 9.71 -16.52 15.55
C ALA A 139 11.14 -16.25 15.05
N ASP A 140 11.59 -16.98 14.04
CA ASP A 140 12.92 -16.79 13.44
C ASP A 140 13.12 -15.38 12.88
N THR A 141 12.02 -14.74 12.46
CA THR A 141 12.00 -13.35 12.01
C THR A 141 10.69 -12.66 12.39
N GLY A 142 10.78 -11.40 12.84
CA GLY A 142 9.60 -10.57 13.08
C GLY A 142 9.02 -9.95 11.79
N LEU A 143 9.74 -10.05 10.66
CA LEU A 143 9.25 -9.64 9.33
C LEU A 143 8.44 -10.79 8.73
N ASN A 144 7.22 -10.94 9.21
CA ASN A 144 6.33 -12.02 8.84
C ASN A 144 4.95 -11.51 8.40
N LEU A 145 4.11 -12.42 7.95
CA LEU A 145 2.75 -12.14 7.48
C LEU A 145 1.90 -11.41 8.54
N LEU A 146 2.06 -11.76 9.82
CA LEU A 146 1.33 -11.13 10.91
C LEU A 146 1.71 -9.65 11.04
N ASN A 147 3.00 -9.33 11.04
CA ASN A 147 3.49 -7.94 11.09
C ASN A 147 2.94 -7.12 9.91
N ALA A 148 3.10 -7.63 8.69
CA ALA A 148 2.58 -6.96 7.50
C ALA A 148 1.07 -6.71 7.58
N SER A 149 0.31 -7.69 8.04
CA SER A 149 -1.15 -7.58 8.19
C SER A 149 -1.57 -6.59 9.27
N LEU A 150 -0.86 -6.54 10.40
CA LEU A 150 -1.11 -5.57 11.47
C LEU A 150 -0.84 -4.13 11.00
N MET A 151 0.28 -3.91 10.29
CA MET A 151 0.61 -2.59 9.76
C MET A 151 -0.40 -2.14 8.69
N LEU A 152 -0.80 -3.04 7.80
CA LEU A 152 -1.81 -2.75 6.79
C LEU A 152 -3.18 -2.49 7.43
N ALA A 153 -3.57 -3.25 8.45
CA ALA A 153 -4.81 -3.03 9.20
C ALA A 153 -4.80 -1.66 9.89
N PHE A 154 -3.70 -1.32 10.55
CA PHE A 154 -3.54 -0.03 11.22
C PHE A 154 -3.69 1.15 10.26
N MET A 155 -3.15 1.04 9.04
CA MET A 155 -3.31 2.06 8.00
C MET A 155 -4.73 2.13 7.45
N SER A 156 -5.43 1.00 7.42
CA SER A 156 -6.76 0.91 6.80
C SER A 156 -7.88 1.39 7.72
N VAL A 157 -7.74 1.22 9.05
CA VAL A 157 -8.77 1.63 10.02
C VAL A 157 -9.21 3.08 9.87
N PRO A 158 -8.32 4.08 9.72
CA PRO A 158 -8.74 5.47 9.57
C PRO A 158 -9.44 5.80 8.25
N THR A 159 -9.34 4.93 7.24
CA THR A 159 -9.92 5.14 5.91
C THR A 159 -11.28 4.47 5.72
N ILE A 160 -11.68 3.63 6.65
CA ILE A 160 -12.99 2.97 6.72
C ILE A 160 -14.01 3.86 7.44
#